data_3d721a182a5da48161af890fe7425064
#
_entry.id   3d721a182a5da48161af890fe7425064
#
_cell.length_a   1.000
_cell.length_b   1.000
_cell.length_c   1.000
_cell.angle_alpha   90.00
_cell.angle_beta   90.00
_cell.angle_gamma   90.00
#
_symmetry.space_group_name_H-M   'P 1'
#
loop_
_entity.id
_entity.type
_entity.pdbx_description
1 polymer ?
#
loop_
_entity_poly.entity_id
_entity_poly.type
_entity_poly.pdbx_seq_one_letter_code
_entity_poly.pdbx_strand_id
1 'polypeptide(L)'
;MIYIVNHVVGGYYTEIHSRYFLVESEAQSDYDENMLNVGDDPTIVELVRVDLKTLEQVVLKSFEGTMDDLDEGEEDEEEDAS
;
A
#
# COMPACT_ATOMS: atom_id res chain seq x y z
N MET A 1 8.73 -2.16 17.49
CA MET A 1 7.89 -1.69 16.37
C MET A 1 7.39 -2.84 15.53
N ILE A 2 6.19 -2.71 15.02
CA ILE A 2 5.69 -3.63 14.01
C ILE A 2 5.28 -2.84 12.77
N TYR A 3 5.24 -3.54 11.66
CA TYR A 3 4.84 -2.97 10.37
C TYR A 3 3.63 -3.74 9.87
N ILE A 4 2.65 -3.02 9.37
CA ILE A 4 1.40 -3.61 8.91
C ILE A 4 1.20 -3.22 7.45
N VAL A 5 0.94 -4.20 6.61
CA VAL A 5 0.55 -3.96 5.22
C VAL A 5 -0.93 -4.27 5.11
N ASN A 6 -1.72 -3.25 4.79
CA ASN A 6 -3.15 -3.39 4.60
C ASN A 6 -3.45 -3.35 3.11
N HIS A 7 -4.25 -4.29 2.64
CA HIS A 7 -4.69 -4.38 1.27
C HIS A 7 -6.21 -4.50 1.26
N VAL A 8 -6.88 -3.44 0.84
CA VAL A 8 -8.35 -3.36 0.82
C VAL A 8 -8.80 -3.27 -0.63
N VAL A 9 -9.60 -4.22 -1.06
CA VAL A 9 -10.15 -4.26 -2.41
C VAL A 9 -11.65 -4.00 -2.33
N GLY A 10 -12.08 -2.94 -3.00
CA GLY A 10 -13.50 -2.61 -3.14
C GLY A 10 -14.12 -3.37 -4.31
N GLY A 11 -15.30 -2.97 -4.72
CA GLY A 11 -16.04 -3.63 -5.79
C GLY A 11 -17.36 -4.14 -5.29
N TYR A 12 -17.77 -5.33 -5.74
CA TYR A 12 -19.04 -5.92 -5.33
C TYR A 12 -19.04 -6.27 -3.83
N TYR A 13 -17.91 -6.78 -3.37
CA TYR A 13 -17.66 -7.03 -1.94
C TYR A 13 -16.36 -6.35 -1.56
N THR A 14 -16.28 -5.87 -0.33
CA THR A 14 -15.04 -5.33 0.18
C THR A 14 -14.25 -6.43 0.87
N GLU A 15 -13.02 -6.63 0.42
CA GLU A 15 -12.10 -7.58 1.02
C GLU A 15 -10.96 -6.81 1.69
N ILE A 16 -10.63 -7.20 2.92
CA ILE A 16 -9.57 -6.57 3.69
C ILE A 16 -8.57 -7.64 4.09
N HIS A 17 -7.32 -7.44 3.71
CA HIS A 17 -6.21 -8.33 4.06
C HIS A 17 -5.15 -7.52 4.79
N SER A 18 -4.74 -7.97 5.96
CA SER A 18 -3.69 -7.32 6.72
C SER A 18 -2.60 -8.33 7.05
N ARG A 19 -1.35 -7.93 6.85
CA ARG A 19 -0.19 -8.76 7.17
C ARG A 19 0.74 -7.97 8.08
N TYR A 20 1.36 -8.67 9.02
CA TYR A 20 2.18 -8.07 10.07
C TYR A 20 3.62 -8.52 9.93
N PHE A 21 4.54 -7.59 10.11
CA PHE A 21 5.98 -7.85 9.97
C PHE A 21 6.74 -7.19 11.11
N LEU A 22 7.85 -7.79 11.47
CA LEU A 22 8.76 -7.22 12.46
C LEU A 22 9.93 -6.47 11.80
N VAL A 23 10.11 -6.69 10.51
CA VAL A 23 11.22 -6.10 9.74
C VAL A 23 10.64 -5.21 8.62
N GLU A 24 11.11 -3.98 8.56
CA GLU A 24 10.62 -3.01 7.58
C GLU A 24 10.81 -3.47 6.13
N SER A 25 11.98 -4.05 5.83
CA SER A 25 12.26 -4.49 4.46
C SER A 25 11.30 -5.59 3.98
N GLU A 26 10.89 -6.47 4.90
CA GLU A 26 9.91 -7.50 4.57
C GLU A 26 8.54 -6.90 4.30
N ALA A 27 8.13 -5.93 5.13
CA ALA A 27 6.87 -5.22 4.95
C ALA A 27 6.88 -4.44 3.64
N GLN A 28 7.99 -3.79 3.32
CA GLN A 28 8.13 -3.05 2.07
C GLN A 28 8.00 -3.98 0.85
N SER A 29 8.61 -5.16 0.91
CA SER A 29 8.49 -6.16 -0.14
C SER A 29 7.05 -6.61 -0.33
N ASP A 30 6.34 -6.82 0.77
CA ASP A 30 4.93 -7.21 0.72
C ASP A 30 4.06 -6.09 0.15
N TYR A 31 4.34 -4.85 0.54
CA TYR A 31 3.66 -3.68 -0.02
C TYR A 31 3.84 -3.62 -1.53
N ASP A 32 5.09 -3.76 -1.99
CA ASP A 32 5.42 -3.72 -3.42
C ASP A 32 4.72 -4.83 -4.19
N GLU A 33 4.66 -6.03 -3.60
CA GLU A 33 3.98 -7.16 -4.20
C GLU A 33 2.48 -6.91 -4.31
N ASN A 34 1.87 -6.34 -3.28
CA ASN A 34 0.46 -5.99 -3.33
C ASN A 34 0.17 -4.92 -4.39
N MET A 35 1.10 -4.00 -4.60
CA MET A 35 0.94 -2.99 -5.64
C MET A 35 0.90 -3.61 -7.04
N LEU A 36 1.62 -4.71 -7.25
CA LEU A 36 1.60 -5.44 -8.52
C LEU A 36 0.25 -6.13 -8.77
N ASN A 37 -0.54 -6.32 -7.74
CA ASN A 37 -1.84 -7.00 -7.82
C ASN A 37 -3.02 -6.03 -7.90
N VAL A 38 -2.76 -4.72 -7.98
CA VAL A 38 -3.82 -3.74 -8.16
C VAL A 38 -4.41 -3.92 -9.56
N GLY A 39 -5.72 -4.07 -9.63
CA GLY A 39 -6.43 -4.30 -10.88
C GLY A 39 -7.46 -3.22 -11.16
N ASP A 40 -8.57 -3.63 -11.75
CA ASP A 40 -9.64 -2.70 -12.17
C ASP A 40 -10.53 -2.26 -10.99
N ASP A 41 -10.55 -3.02 -9.91
CA ASP A 41 -11.33 -2.66 -8.75
C ASP A 41 -10.60 -1.62 -7.90
N PRO A 42 -11.32 -0.65 -7.30
CA PRO A 42 -10.68 0.30 -6.39
C PRO A 42 -9.96 -0.42 -5.26
N THR A 43 -8.72 -0.07 -5.04
CA THR A 43 -7.85 -0.76 -4.09
C THR A 43 -7.10 0.26 -3.24
N ILE A 44 -6.96 -0.04 -1.96
CA ILE A 44 -6.13 0.74 -1.04
C ILE A 44 -5.03 -0.18 -0.56
N VAL A 45 -3.78 0.25 -0.69
CA VAL A 45 -2.63 -0.46 -0.15
C VAL A 45 -1.88 0.51 0.77
N GLU A 46 -1.63 0.09 1.99
CA GLU A 46 -0.97 0.91 2.99
C GLU A 46 0.16 0.15 3.67
N LEU A 47 1.25 0.85 3.93
CA LEU A 47 2.33 0.36 4.78
C LEU A 47 2.36 1.26 6.01
N VAL A 48 2.06 0.70 7.16
CA VAL A 48 1.95 1.42 8.43
C VAL A 48 2.98 0.92 9.43
N ARG A 49 3.63 1.84 10.12
CA ARG A 49 4.54 1.53 11.22
C ARG A 49 3.83 1.82 12.54
N VAL A 50 3.86 0.88 13.46
CA VAL A 50 3.24 1.04 14.77
C VAL A 50 4.31 0.94 15.86
N ASP A 51 4.38 1.95 16.72
CA ASP A 51 5.23 1.94 17.90
C ASP A 51 4.43 1.26 19.02
N LEU A 52 4.91 0.11 19.49
CA LEU A 52 4.19 -0.67 20.50
C LEU A 52 4.21 -0.03 21.89
N LYS A 53 5.11 0.91 22.14
CA LYS A 53 5.18 1.60 23.44
C LYS A 53 4.16 2.72 23.54
N THR A 54 4.01 3.51 22.47
CA THR A 54 3.12 4.66 22.46
C THR A 54 1.81 4.37 21.73
N LEU A 55 1.75 3.27 20.97
CA LEU A 55 0.65 2.91 20.07
C LEU A 55 0.46 3.92 18.95
N GLU A 56 1.48 4.72 18.69
CA GLU A 56 1.47 5.68 17.61
C GLU A 56 1.60 4.97 16.26
N GLN A 57 0.77 5.39 15.30
CA GLN A 57 0.77 4.82 13.96
C GLN A 57 1.22 5.86 12.96
N VAL A 58 2.13 5.47 12.07
CA VAL A 58 2.61 6.34 11.00
C VAL A 58 2.46 5.62 9.68
N VAL A 59 1.73 6.23 8.75
CA VAL A 59 1.59 5.69 7.41
C VAL A 59 2.86 6.05 6.64
N LEU A 60 3.64 5.04 6.27
CA LEU A 60 4.90 5.22 5.56
C LEU A 60 4.68 5.34 4.05
N LYS A 61 3.75 4.56 3.52
CA LYS A 61 3.35 4.58 2.12
C LYS A 61 1.89 4.25 2.01
N SER A 62 1.22 4.84 1.02
CA SER A 62 -0.16 4.49 0.73
C SER A 62 -0.47 4.71 -0.74
N PHE A 63 -1.40 3.92 -1.24
CA PHE A 63 -1.94 4.06 -2.58
C PHE A 63 -3.46 3.84 -2.50
N GLU A 64 -4.21 4.62 -3.25
CA GLU A 64 -5.65 4.45 -3.39
C GLU A 64 -6.02 4.68 -4.84
N GLY A 65 -6.68 3.70 -5.43
CA GLY A 65 -7.13 3.81 -6.80
C GLY A 65 -7.15 2.48 -7.53
N THR A 66 -7.01 2.54 -8.84
CA THR A 66 -7.01 1.37 -9.71
C THR A 66 -5.70 1.30 -10.48
N MET A 67 -5.56 0.28 -11.30
CA MET A 67 -4.41 0.11 -12.18
C MET A 67 -4.20 1.33 -13.10
N ASP A 68 -5.28 1.96 -13.54
CA ASP A 68 -5.20 3.15 -14.41
C ASP A 68 -4.55 4.32 -13.68
N ASP A 69 -4.81 4.46 -12.39
CA ASP A 69 -4.18 5.51 -11.57
C ASP A 69 -2.68 5.31 -11.44
N LEU A 70 -2.23 4.07 -11.40
CA LEU A 70 -0.81 3.75 -11.36
C LEU A 70 -0.11 4.17 -12.65
N ASP A 71 -0.73 3.92 -13.78
CA ASP A 71 -0.18 4.29 -15.08
C ASP A 71 -0.08 5.80 -15.22
N GLU A 72 -1.10 6.53 -14.80
CA GLU A 72 -1.09 7.98 -14.79
C GLU A 72 0.00 8.54 -13.90
N GLY A 73 0.18 7.95 -12.72
CA GLY A 73 1.24 8.35 -11.80
C GLY A 73 2.63 8.19 -12.39
N GLU A 74 2.86 7.13 -13.11
CA GLU A 74 4.13 6.88 -13.78
C GLU A 74 4.40 7.90 -14.89
N GLU A 75 3.40 8.22 -15.67
CA GLU A 75 3.52 9.23 -16.73
C GLU A 75 3.88 10.59 -16.15
N ASP A 76 3.24 10.98 -15.07
CA ASP A 76 3.49 12.25 -14.41
C ASP A 76 4.93 12.33 -13.92
N GLU A 77 5.44 11.25 -13.37
CA GLU A 77 6.82 11.18 -12.89
C GLU A 77 7.81 11.34 -14.06
N GLU A 78 7.53 10.75 -15.19
CA GLU A 78 8.37 10.87 -16.38
C GLU A 78 8.41 12.31 -16.89
N GLU A 79 7.28 12.99 -16.90
CA GLU A 79 7.20 14.39 -17.31
C GLU A 79 8.03 15.29 -16.41
N ASP A 80 7.95 15.05 -15.11
CA ASP A 80 8.71 15.84 -14.14
C ASP A 80 10.21 15.61 -14.30
N ALA A 81 10.61 14.43 -14.69
CA ALA A 81 12.01 14.10 -14.93
C ALA A 81 12.56 14.72 -16.20
N SER A 82 11.71 15.10 -17.08
CA SER A 82 12.08 15.68 -18.37
C SER A 82 12.34 17.16 -18.27
#